data_1c63aec79889864bbe81634a60e036ff
#
_entry.id   1c63aec79889864bbe81634a60e036ff
#
_cell.length_a   1.000
_cell.length_b   1.000
_cell.length_c   1.000
_cell.angle_alpha   90.00
_cell.angle_beta   90.00
_cell.angle_gamma   90.00
#
_symmetry.space_group_name_H-M   'P 1'
#
loop_
_entity.id
_entity.type
_entity.pdbx_description
1 polymer ?
#
loop_
_entity_poly.entity_id
_entity_poly.type
_entity_poly.pdbx_seq_one_letter_code
_entity_poly.pdbx_strand_id
1 'polypeptide(L)'
;MLSQGEQRSVPSTRLMKTGYLAERSKQLQLEALSIAQGLQIGSFRSHFRGRGIEFDSLREYESGDDIRSIDWNLMARSGKTFVKLYREERDLRLFLIVDVSASMAAGCTLNAPQEKALEAAALITFAAEHLHSYTGLLAFDGKVARVFQLRRGREPSLHILSALERIVVSGSKSKGTALVSALETAAKLLRQRTLIIILSDFKVENFEKPLGILTRRHDVAAIRITAPFDDSLPAAGVLRFTDPETSNERLLPTGSREFRQNRTRRATEDAQQWENTCIRCGAYPLVLPYDGNTVKLLNKFFLTGKYGIQPFSRYRPQVDTAL
;
A
#
# COMPACT_ATOMS: atom_id res chain seq x y z
N MET A 1 4.04 -3.96 -58.13
CA MET A 1 3.19 -4.70 -57.19
C MET A 1 3.81 -4.50 -55.79
N LEU A 2 3.29 -3.52 -55.10
CA LEU A 2 3.75 -3.18 -53.74
C LEU A 2 2.82 -3.87 -52.74
N SER A 3 3.35 -4.76 -51.94
CA SER A 3 2.64 -5.55 -50.94
C SER A 3 2.13 -4.62 -49.84
N GLN A 4 0.84 -4.65 -49.60
CA GLN A 4 0.17 -3.98 -48.50
C GLN A 4 0.66 -4.57 -47.17
N GLY A 5 1.37 -3.76 -46.39
CA GLY A 5 1.69 -4.08 -45.03
C GLY A 5 0.40 -4.05 -44.18
N GLU A 6 -0.01 -5.18 -43.67
CA GLU A 6 -1.06 -5.33 -42.65
C GLU A 6 -0.77 -4.44 -41.49
N GLN A 7 -1.51 -3.33 -41.37
CA GLN A 7 -1.64 -2.58 -40.13
C GLN A 7 -2.37 -3.48 -39.10
N ARG A 8 -1.64 -4.18 -38.30
CA ARG A 8 -2.23 -4.78 -37.10
C ARG A 8 -2.70 -3.65 -36.18
N SER A 9 -4.00 -3.40 -36.24
CA SER A 9 -4.68 -2.54 -35.28
C SER A 9 -4.46 -3.07 -33.87
N VAL A 10 -3.81 -2.26 -33.03
CA VAL A 10 -3.71 -2.48 -31.61
C VAL A 10 -5.15 -2.57 -31.06
N PRO A 11 -5.50 -3.63 -30.31
CA PRO A 11 -6.86 -3.76 -29.80
C PRO A 11 -7.17 -2.57 -28.90
N SER A 12 -8.35 -1.99 -29.14
CA SER A 12 -8.89 -0.85 -28.42
C SER A 12 -8.79 -1.05 -26.91
N THR A 13 -8.24 -0.06 -26.23
CA THR A 13 -8.16 0.07 -24.78
C THR A 13 -9.48 -0.36 -24.14
N ARG A 14 -9.48 -1.48 -23.42
CA ARG A 14 -10.63 -1.90 -22.63
C ARG A 14 -10.70 -0.98 -21.43
N LEU A 15 -11.42 0.12 -21.56
CA LEU A 15 -11.71 1.03 -20.47
C LEU A 15 -12.29 0.21 -19.30
N MET A 16 -11.73 0.37 -18.13
CA MET A 16 -12.24 -0.21 -16.91
C MET A 16 -13.71 0.16 -16.73
N LYS A 17 -14.59 -0.83 -16.62
CA LYS A 17 -16.03 -0.56 -16.45
C LYS A 17 -16.31 -0.25 -14.99
N THR A 18 -17.16 0.72 -14.73
CA THR A 18 -17.75 0.95 -13.42
C THR A 18 -18.42 -0.34 -12.94
N GLY A 19 -18.14 -0.78 -11.71
CA GLY A 19 -18.64 -2.03 -11.14
C GLY A 19 -17.64 -3.18 -11.09
N TYR A 20 -16.38 -2.96 -11.49
CA TYR A 20 -15.30 -3.95 -11.39
C TYR A 20 -15.14 -4.54 -9.98
N LEU A 21 -15.12 -3.67 -8.98
CA LEU A 21 -15.03 -4.09 -7.58
C LEU A 21 -16.31 -4.81 -7.10
N ALA A 22 -17.48 -4.39 -7.59
CA ALA A 22 -18.74 -5.03 -7.22
C ALA A 22 -18.82 -6.46 -7.75
N GLU A 23 -18.40 -6.71 -9.00
CA GLU A 23 -18.35 -8.04 -9.61
C GLU A 23 -17.40 -8.98 -8.86
N ARG A 24 -16.28 -8.49 -8.38
CA ARG A 24 -15.25 -9.28 -7.67
C ARG A 24 -15.33 -9.21 -6.15
N SER A 25 -16.27 -8.46 -5.58
CA SER A 25 -16.29 -8.13 -4.14
C SER A 25 -16.29 -9.37 -3.24
N LYS A 26 -17.09 -10.39 -3.55
CA LYS A 26 -17.15 -11.64 -2.76
C LYS A 26 -15.82 -12.38 -2.76
N GLN A 27 -15.16 -12.47 -3.92
CA GLN A 27 -13.87 -13.12 -4.05
C GLN A 27 -12.80 -12.33 -3.29
N LEU A 28 -12.73 -11.01 -3.47
CA LEU A 28 -11.77 -10.14 -2.79
C LEU A 28 -11.95 -10.17 -1.26
N GLN A 29 -13.19 -10.25 -0.76
CA GLN A 29 -13.45 -10.37 0.67
C GLN A 29 -12.94 -11.71 1.24
N LEU A 30 -13.09 -12.83 0.53
CA LEU A 30 -12.54 -14.12 0.94
C LEU A 30 -10.99 -14.11 0.92
N GLU A 31 -10.41 -13.58 -0.13
CA GLU A 31 -8.96 -13.46 -0.27
C GLU A 31 -8.35 -12.53 0.79
N ALA A 32 -9.07 -11.48 1.20
CA ALA A 32 -8.65 -10.52 2.22
C ALA A 32 -8.52 -11.15 3.62
N LEU A 33 -9.19 -12.28 3.90
CA LEU A 33 -9.03 -12.99 5.17
C LEU A 33 -7.59 -13.41 5.45
N SER A 34 -6.89 -13.90 4.42
CA SER A 34 -5.48 -14.30 4.57
C SER A 34 -4.58 -13.09 4.85
N ILE A 35 -4.88 -11.94 4.25
CA ILE A 35 -4.16 -10.69 4.48
C ILE A 35 -4.46 -10.15 5.89
N ALA A 36 -5.71 -10.25 6.36
CA ALA A 36 -6.09 -9.89 7.71
C ALA A 36 -5.32 -10.70 8.76
N GLN A 37 -5.19 -12.02 8.55
CA GLN A 37 -4.35 -12.87 9.40
C GLN A 37 -2.88 -12.40 9.39
N GLY A 38 -2.34 -12.06 8.22
CA GLY A 38 -0.98 -11.52 8.08
C GLY A 38 -0.78 -10.22 8.86
N LEU A 39 -1.72 -9.29 8.78
CA LEU A 39 -1.71 -8.05 9.54
C LEU A 39 -1.81 -8.29 11.06
N GLN A 40 -2.57 -9.29 11.48
CA GLN A 40 -2.82 -9.61 12.88
C GLN A 40 -1.65 -10.34 13.55
N ILE A 41 -1.00 -11.25 12.84
CA ILE A 41 0.07 -12.12 13.36
C ILE A 41 1.45 -11.54 13.08
N GLY A 42 1.61 -10.79 11.98
CA GLY A 42 2.89 -10.33 11.45
C GLY A 42 3.55 -9.20 12.23
N SER A 43 4.68 -8.75 11.71
CA SER A 43 5.56 -7.75 12.34
C SER A 43 4.90 -6.38 12.57
N PHE A 44 3.82 -6.08 11.88
CA PHE A 44 3.06 -4.85 12.07
C PHE A 44 2.25 -4.83 13.38
N ARG A 45 2.00 -6.01 13.99
CA ARG A 45 1.24 -6.13 15.24
C ARG A 45 1.89 -5.42 16.42
N SER A 46 3.20 -5.48 16.56
CA SER A 46 3.91 -4.98 17.75
C SER A 46 3.88 -3.45 17.89
N HIS A 47 3.54 -2.74 16.83
CA HIS A 47 3.59 -1.28 16.77
C HIS A 47 2.24 -0.60 17.02
N PHE A 48 1.16 -1.38 17.08
CA PHE A 48 -0.20 -0.86 17.34
C PHE A 48 -0.57 -0.99 18.82
N ARG A 49 0.13 -0.29 19.71
CA ARG A 49 -0.25 -0.16 21.11
C ARG A 49 -1.33 0.91 21.24
N GLY A 50 -2.59 0.49 21.37
CA GLY A 50 -3.71 1.33 21.74
C GLY A 50 -3.73 1.62 23.25
N ARG A 51 -4.42 2.66 23.67
CA ARG A 51 -4.71 2.96 25.09
C ARG A 51 -6.00 2.31 25.60
N GLY A 52 -6.65 1.49 24.79
CA GLY A 52 -7.82 0.75 25.21
C GLY A 52 -7.43 -0.44 26.09
N ILE A 53 -7.92 -0.48 27.31
CA ILE A 53 -7.79 -1.60 28.21
C ILE A 53 -9.17 -2.23 28.29
N GLU A 54 -9.37 -3.38 27.62
CA GLU A 54 -10.60 -4.13 27.70
C GLU A 54 -10.46 -5.27 28.70
N PHE A 55 -11.49 -5.47 29.54
CA PHE A 55 -11.51 -6.58 30.46
C PHE A 55 -11.53 -7.89 29.68
N ASP A 56 -10.53 -8.76 29.89
CA ASP A 56 -10.41 -10.03 29.20
C ASP A 56 -10.95 -11.19 30.05
N SER A 57 -10.41 -11.34 31.26
CA SER A 57 -10.74 -12.46 32.14
C SER A 57 -10.35 -12.18 33.59
N LEU A 58 -10.77 -13.07 34.48
CA LEU A 58 -10.35 -13.10 35.88
C LEU A 58 -9.42 -14.29 36.11
N ARG A 59 -8.32 -14.07 36.80
CA ARG A 59 -7.39 -15.10 37.25
C ARG A 59 -7.24 -15.02 38.76
N GLU A 60 -7.02 -16.15 39.44
CA GLU A 60 -6.64 -16.11 40.85
C GLU A 60 -5.31 -15.35 41.02
N TYR A 61 -5.23 -14.56 42.10
CA TYR A 61 -4.07 -13.75 42.43
C TYR A 61 -2.85 -14.64 42.72
N GLU A 62 -1.73 -14.32 42.13
CA GLU A 62 -0.43 -14.93 42.44
C GLU A 62 0.49 -13.89 43.04
N SER A 63 1.40 -14.36 43.92
CA SER A 63 2.37 -13.46 44.57
C SER A 63 3.26 -12.77 43.53
N GLY A 64 3.18 -11.42 43.48
CA GLY A 64 3.87 -10.60 42.50
C GLY A 64 2.94 -9.85 41.55
N ASP A 65 1.64 -10.15 41.56
CA ASP A 65 0.65 -9.39 40.78
C ASP A 65 0.42 -7.98 41.31
N ASP A 66 0.07 -7.04 40.44
CA ASP A 66 -0.25 -5.68 40.86
C ASP A 66 -1.57 -5.65 41.65
N ILE A 67 -1.48 -5.21 42.90
CA ILE A 67 -2.59 -5.10 43.85
C ILE A 67 -3.73 -4.19 43.28
N ARG A 68 -3.40 -3.24 42.39
CA ARG A 68 -4.38 -2.34 41.78
C ARG A 68 -5.32 -3.05 40.79
N SER A 69 -4.91 -4.21 40.30
CA SER A 69 -5.71 -5.02 39.39
C SER A 69 -6.63 -6.02 40.08
N ILE A 70 -6.64 -6.08 41.42
CA ILE A 70 -7.54 -6.94 42.19
C ILE A 70 -9.00 -6.50 42.06
N ASP A 71 -9.89 -7.46 41.80
CA ASP A 71 -11.34 -7.23 41.87
C ASP A 71 -11.86 -7.38 43.32
N TRP A 72 -11.85 -6.24 44.03
CA TRP A 72 -12.30 -6.19 45.42
C TRP A 72 -13.78 -6.59 45.60
N ASN A 73 -14.62 -6.35 44.58
CA ASN A 73 -16.05 -6.72 44.64
C ASN A 73 -16.25 -8.24 44.56
N LEU A 74 -15.47 -8.91 43.70
CA LEU A 74 -15.50 -10.36 43.59
C LEU A 74 -14.87 -11.01 44.83
N MET A 75 -13.78 -10.47 45.33
CA MET A 75 -13.15 -10.94 46.54
C MET A 75 -14.10 -10.88 47.77
N ALA A 76 -14.86 -9.79 47.89
CA ALA A 76 -15.86 -9.65 48.97
C ALA A 76 -17.00 -10.66 48.91
N ARG A 77 -17.32 -11.16 47.72
CA ARG A 77 -18.41 -12.14 47.50
C ARG A 77 -17.94 -13.60 47.59
N SER A 78 -16.74 -13.88 47.05
CA SER A 78 -16.23 -15.25 46.88
C SER A 78 -15.26 -15.68 47.95
N GLY A 79 -14.71 -14.74 48.71
CA GLY A 79 -13.63 -14.98 49.69
C GLY A 79 -12.29 -15.33 49.07
N LYS A 80 -12.17 -15.30 47.74
CA LYS A 80 -10.94 -15.55 46.99
C LYS A 80 -10.49 -14.30 46.27
N THR A 81 -9.17 -14.09 46.20
CA THR A 81 -8.59 -12.94 45.54
C THR A 81 -8.42 -13.20 44.03
N PHE A 82 -9.04 -12.39 43.19
CA PHE A 82 -8.94 -12.44 41.72
C PHE A 82 -8.33 -11.16 41.18
N VAL A 83 -7.54 -11.30 40.13
CA VAL A 83 -6.92 -10.21 39.37
C VAL A 83 -7.64 -10.07 38.04
N LYS A 84 -8.02 -8.83 37.72
CA LYS A 84 -8.56 -8.48 36.40
C LYS A 84 -7.44 -8.52 35.37
N LEU A 85 -7.50 -9.46 34.45
CA LEU A 85 -6.67 -9.45 33.27
C LEU A 85 -7.32 -8.54 32.23
N TYR A 86 -6.53 -7.63 31.74
CA TYR A 86 -6.96 -6.72 30.71
C TYR A 86 -6.22 -7.06 29.43
N ARG A 87 -6.98 -7.14 28.33
CA ARG A 87 -6.41 -7.22 26.99
C ARG A 87 -6.34 -5.81 26.43
N GLU A 88 -5.18 -5.43 25.95
CA GLU A 88 -4.99 -4.18 25.24
C GLU A 88 -5.72 -4.27 23.91
N GLU A 89 -6.88 -3.63 23.79
CA GLU A 89 -7.61 -3.53 22.52
C GLU A 89 -6.79 -2.68 21.56
N ARG A 90 -6.32 -3.30 20.49
CA ARG A 90 -5.46 -2.66 19.51
C ARG A 90 -6.30 -2.24 18.32
N ASP A 91 -6.78 -1.01 18.34
CA ASP A 91 -7.38 -0.39 17.15
C ASP A 91 -6.33 -0.21 16.07
N LEU A 92 -6.32 -1.10 15.09
CA LEU A 92 -5.54 -0.90 13.88
C LEU A 92 -6.11 0.31 13.13
N ARG A 93 -5.23 1.24 12.76
CA ARG A 93 -5.55 2.38 11.89
C ARG A 93 -4.78 2.21 10.61
N LEU A 94 -5.49 2.15 9.51
CA LEU A 94 -4.94 1.94 8.19
C LEU A 94 -5.28 3.13 7.29
N PHE A 95 -4.28 3.71 6.64
CA PHE A 95 -4.46 4.81 5.71
C PHE A 95 -3.82 4.49 4.37
N LEU A 96 -4.61 4.49 3.33
CA LEU A 96 -4.16 4.26 1.96
C LEU A 96 -3.79 5.58 1.29
N ILE A 97 -2.66 5.61 0.59
CA ILE A 97 -2.25 6.69 -0.31
C ILE A 97 -2.13 6.06 -1.69
N VAL A 98 -3.04 6.39 -2.61
CA VAL A 98 -3.17 5.71 -3.90
C VAL A 98 -2.93 6.69 -5.03
N ASP A 99 -1.97 6.33 -5.87
CA ASP A 99 -1.64 7.01 -7.10
C ASP A 99 -2.65 6.64 -8.20
N VAL A 100 -3.30 7.66 -8.75
CA VAL A 100 -4.25 7.54 -9.87
C VAL A 100 -3.81 8.40 -11.06
N SER A 101 -2.52 8.72 -11.15
CA SER A 101 -1.93 9.53 -12.23
C SER A 101 -1.99 8.83 -13.58
N ALA A 102 -1.70 9.58 -14.64
CA ALA A 102 -1.74 9.08 -16.01
C ALA A 102 -0.67 7.99 -16.25
N SER A 103 0.47 8.02 -15.56
CA SER A 103 1.50 6.97 -15.61
C SER A 103 0.97 5.62 -15.16
N MET A 104 0.14 5.60 -14.12
CA MET A 104 -0.54 4.40 -13.62
C MET A 104 -1.61 3.86 -14.58
N ALA A 105 -2.20 4.72 -15.41
CA ALA A 105 -3.16 4.33 -16.44
C ALA A 105 -2.48 3.86 -17.74
N ALA A 106 -1.17 4.09 -17.89
CA ALA A 106 -0.42 3.73 -19.09
C ALA A 106 -0.21 2.23 -19.21
N GLY A 107 -0.75 1.65 -20.24
CA GLY A 107 -0.60 0.23 -20.60
C GLY A 107 -1.69 -0.20 -21.54
N CYS A 108 -1.32 -0.70 -22.73
CA CYS A 108 -2.26 -1.10 -23.78
C CYS A 108 -2.96 -2.45 -23.51
N THR A 109 -2.90 -3.01 -22.31
CA THR A 109 -3.41 -4.36 -22.05
C THR A 109 -4.27 -4.44 -20.81
N LEU A 110 -5.15 -5.45 -20.79
CA LEU A 110 -5.83 -6.00 -19.62
C LEU A 110 -4.81 -6.12 -18.48
N ASN A 111 -5.03 -5.43 -17.34
CA ASN A 111 -4.17 -5.31 -16.17
C ASN A 111 -3.25 -4.08 -16.17
N ALA A 112 -3.79 -2.89 -16.40
CA ALA A 112 -3.07 -1.65 -16.16
C ALA A 112 -2.60 -1.58 -14.70
N PRO A 113 -1.44 -0.96 -14.40
CA PRO A 113 -0.96 -0.76 -13.02
C PRO A 113 -2.03 -0.18 -12.09
N GLN A 114 -2.92 0.65 -12.63
CA GLN A 114 -4.05 1.24 -11.95
C GLN A 114 -5.10 0.22 -11.47
N GLU A 115 -5.38 -0.82 -12.28
CA GLU A 115 -6.26 -1.93 -11.86
C GLU A 115 -5.63 -2.73 -10.74
N LYS A 116 -4.31 -2.93 -10.81
CA LYS A 116 -3.53 -3.61 -9.76
C LYS A 116 -3.52 -2.80 -8.46
N ALA A 117 -3.40 -1.48 -8.54
CA ALA A 117 -3.51 -0.59 -7.39
C ALA A 117 -4.90 -0.68 -6.74
N LEU A 118 -5.96 -0.69 -7.56
CA LEU A 118 -7.34 -0.81 -7.11
C LEU A 118 -7.61 -2.17 -6.45
N GLU A 119 -7.12 -3.26 -7.04
CA GLU A 119 -7.19 -4.61 -6.48
C GLU A 119 -6.48 -4.68 -5.11
N ALA A 120 -5.26 -4.18 -5.02
CA ALA A 120 -4.50 -4.13 -3.78
C ALA A 120 -5.19 -3.27 -2.70
N ALA A 121 -5.68 -2.07 -3.07
CA ALA A 121 -6.42 -1.21 -2.16
C ALA A 121 -7.70 -1.87 -1.64
N ALA A 122 -8.43 -2.61 -2.49
CA ALA A 122 -9.64 -3.33 -2.10
C ALA A 122 -9.32 -4.47 -1.12
N LEU A 123 -8.32 -5.29 -1.42
CA LEU A 123 -7.89 -6.39 -0.55
C LEU A 123 -7.47 -5.89 0.83
N ILE A 124 -6.68 -4.82 0.87
CA ILE A 124 -6.21 -4.22 2.12
C ILE A 124 -7.38 -3.61 2.91
N THR A 125 -8.30 -2.91 2.24
CA THR A 125 -9.48 -2.31 2.86
C THR A 125 -10.41 -3.38 3.45
N PHE A 126 -10.68 -4.48 2.72
CA PHE A 126 -11.47 -5.59 3.25
C PHE A 126 -10.76 -6.32 4.39
N ALA A 127 -9.43 -6.48 4.32
CA ALA A 127 -8.67 -7.04 5.43
C ALA A 127 -8.79 -6.17 6.70
N ALA A 128 -8.72 -4.85 6.55
CA ALA A 128 -8.91 -3.90 7.65
C ALA A 128 -10.35 -3.94 8.20
N GLU A 129 -11.36 -4.12 7.34
CA GLU A 129 -12.76 -4.31 7.75
C GLU A 129 -12.92 -5.57 8.60
N HIS A 130 -12.34 -6.70 8.21
CA HIS A 130 -12.34 -7.94 8.99
C HIS A 130 -11.70 -7.78 10.37
N LEU A 131 -10.69 -6.91 10.48
CA LEU A 131 -10.03 -6.58 11.74
C LEU A 131 -10.75 -5.48 12.52
N HIS A 132 -11.93 -5.07 12.08
CA HIS A 132 -12.70 -3.97 12.68
C HIS A 132 -11.89 -2.67 12.83
N SER A 133 -11.00 -2.40 11.88
CA SER A 133 -10.03 -1.32 11.91
C SER A 133 -10.57 -0.02 11.33
N TYR A 134 -9.94 1.10 11.70
CA TYR A 134 -10.22 2.39 11.05
C TYR A 134 -9.51 2.42 9.70
N THR A 135 -10.25 2.78 8.65
CA THR A 135 -9.69 2.89 7.29
C THR A 135 -9.91 4.30 6.73
N GLY A 136 -8.91 4.86 6.10
CA GLY A 136 -8.96 6.12 5.37
C GLY A 136 -8.20 6.03 4.05
N LEU A 137 -8.41 7.01 3.17
CA LEU A 137 -7.81 7.04 1.83
C LEU A 137 -7.43 8.47 1.44
N LEU A 138 -6.29 8.61 0.78
CA LEU A 138 -5.90 9.76 -0.01
C LEU A 138 -5.59 9.28 -1.43
N ALA A 139 -6.36 9.73 -2.41
CA ALA A 139 -6.06 9.53 -3.82
C ALA A 139 -5.43 10.79 -4.41
N PHE A 140 -4.40 10.63 -5.23
CA PHE A 140 -3.69 11.74 -5.88
C PHE A 140 -3.36 11.42 -7.33
N ASP A 141 -3.34 12.48 -8.15
CA ASP A 141 -2.80 12.50 -9.51
C ASP A 141 -1.73 13.61 -9.61
N GLY A 142 -1.81 14.58 -10.49
CA GLY A 142 -0.99 15.80 -10.47
C GLY A 142 -1.26 16.72 -9.27
N LYS A 143 -2.22 16.38 -8.42
CA LYS A 143 -2.58 17.02 -7.15
C LYS A 143 -3.26 16.02 -6.22
N VAL A 144 -3.51 16.41 -4.97
CA VAL A 144 -4.39 15.62 -4.07
C VAL A 144 -5.83 15.69 -4.61
N ALA A 145 -6.31 14.55 -5.15
CA ALA A 145 -7.61 14.49 -5.80
C ALA A 145 -8.76 14.30 -4.81
N ARG A 146 -8.57 13.46 -3.79
CA ARG A 146 -9.61 13.14 -2.79
C ARG A 146 -9.00 12.65 -1.50
N VAL A 147 -9.61 13.03 -0.38
CA VAL A 147 -9.21 12.56 0.97
C VAL A 147 -10.45 12.06 1.69
N PHE A 148 -10.34 10.86 2.27
CA PHE A 148 -11.31 10.26 3.17
C PHE A 148 -10.65 10.06 4.53
N GLN A 149 -11.26 10.64 5.56
CA GLN A 149 -10.76 10.50 6.93
C GLN A 149 -10.92 9.08 7.44
N LEU A 150 -10.12 8.72 8.44
CA LEU A 150 -10.19 7.43 9.11
C LEU A 150 -11.57 7.22 9.73
N ARG A 151 -12.28 6.18 9.29
CA ARG A 151 -13.57 5.74 9.80
C ARG A 151 -13.59 4.22 9.92
N ARG A 152 -14.36 3.71 10.89
CA ARG A 152 -14.54 2.27 11.12
C ARG A 152 -15.87 1.81 10.53
N GLY A 153 -15.90 0.59 9.99
CA GLY A 153 -17.11 -0.09 9.55
C GLY A 153 -17.20 -0.32 8.06
N ARG A 154 -18.18 -1.13 7.68
CA ARG A 154 -18.38 -1.60 6.31
C ARG A 154 -18.78 -0.49 5.34
N GLU A 155 -19.72 0.37 5.74
CA GLU A 155 -20.18 1.45 4.85
C GLU A 155 -19.07 2.43 4.46
N PRO A 156 -18.25 2.97 5.40
CA PRO A 156 -17.09 3.78 5.03
C PRO A 156 -16.10 3.06 4.11
N SER A 157 -15.84 1.77 4.34
CA SER A 157 -14.95 0.97 3.51
C SER A 157 -15.45 0.85 2.08
N LEU A 158 -16.73 0.52 1.91
CA LEU A 158 -17.35 0.45 0.58
C LEU A 158 -17.42 1.81 -0.12
N HIS A 159 -17.66 2.89 0.66
CA HIS A 159 -17.67 4.25 0.12
C HIS A 159 -16.29 4.67 -0.39
N ILE A 160 -15.21 4.36 0.34
CA ILE A 160 -13.82 4.60 -0.08
C ILE A 160 -13.53 3.86 -1.37
N LEU A 161 -13.86 2.57 -1.47
CA LEU A 161 -13.58 1.74 -2.64
C LEU A 161 -14.38 2.19 -3.86
N SER A 162 -15.67 2.49 -3.71
CA SER A 162 -16.51 3.01 -4.79
C SER A 162 -16.03 4.38 -5.29
N ALA A 163 -15.54 5.23 -4.39
CA ALA A 163 -14.99 6.51 -4.78
C ALA A 163 -13.65 6.36 -5.52
N LEU A 164 -12.77 5.47 -5.05
CA LEU A 164 -11.50 5.17 -5.71
C LEU A 164 -11.74 4.60 -7.12
N GLU A 165 -12.65 3.63 -7.26
CA GLU A 165 -13.03 3.06 -8.57
C GLU A 165 -13.52 4.15 -9.53
N ARG A 166 -14.40 5.05 -9.07
CA ARG A 166 -14.88 6.17 -9.90
C ARG A 166 -13.77 7.11 -10.35
N ILE A 167 -12.80 7.40 -9.47
CA ILE A 167 -11.64 8.23 -9.82
C ILE A 167 -10.81 7.54 -10.89
N VAL A 168 -10.53 6.24 -10.70
CA VAL A 168 -9.79 5.42 -11.66
C VAL A 168 -10.49 5.38 -13.01
N VAL A 169 -11.79 5.11 -13.04
CA VAL A 169 -12.58 5.05 -14.30
C VAL A 169 -12.67 6.40 -14.99
N SER A 170 -12.76 7.51 -14.23
CA SER A 170 -12.82 8.85 -14.83
C SER A 170 -11.48 9.31 -15.44
N GLY A 171 -10.40 8.60 -15.13
CA GLY A 171 -9.05 8.94 -15.57
C GLY A 171 -8.45 10.16 -14.86
N SER A 172 -7.13 10.29 -14.92
CA SER A 172 -6.42 11.47 -14.40
C SER A 172 -6.76 12.70 -15.24
N LYS A 173 -7.09 13.79 -14.56
CA LYS A 173 -7.36 15.09 -15.16
C LYS A 173 -6.18 16.06 -15.05
N SER A 174 -5.21 15.73 -14.23
CA SER A 174 -4.06 16.57 -13.94
C SER A 174 -2.79 15.96 -14.53
N LYS A 175 -1.88 16.81 -15.00
CA LYS A 175 -0.57 16.38 -15.47
C LYS A 175 0.39 16.23 -14.29
N GLY A 176 1.29 15.25 -14.37
CA GLY A 176 2.30 14.96 -13.38
C GLY A 176 1.79 14.14 -12.19
N THR A 177 2.66 13.86 -11.26
CA THR A 177 2.39 13.05 -10.07
C THR A 177 2.73 13.83 -8.80
N ALA A 178 1.75 14.02 -7.93
CA ALA A 178 1.90 14.82 -6.71
C ALA A 178 2.19 13.95 -5.46
N LEU A 179 3.03 12.93 -5.58
CA LEU A 179 3.38 12.04 -4.46
C LEU A 179 3.90 12.84 -3.25
N VAL A 180 4.80 13.80 -3.47
CA VAL A 180 5.36 14.64 -2.40
C VAL A 180 4.25 15.37 -1.64
N SER A 181 3.33 16.04 -2.36
CA SER A 181 2.19 16.73 -1.76
C SER A 181 1.23 15.80 -1.03
N ALA A 182 1.06 14.55 -1.54
CA ALA A 182 0.23 13.54 -0.91
C ALA A 182 0.83 13.08 0.43
N LEU A 183 2.15 12.86 0.48
CA LEU A 183 2.88 12.49 1.70
C LEU A 183 2.82 13.62 2.75
N GLU A 184 3.04 14.87 2.33
CA GLU A 184 2.94 16.04 3.21
C GLU A 184 1.52 16.24 3.75
N THR A 185 0.50 16.02 2.92
CA THR A 185 -0.91 16.09 3.32
C THR A 185 -1.22 15.02 4.34
N ALA A 186 -0.77 13.78 4.12
CA ALA A 186 -0.94 12.69 5.07
C ALA A 186 -0.25 12.99 6.41
N ALA A 187 0.96 13.56 6.39
CA ALA A 187 1.68 13.93 7.60
C ALA A 187 0.96 15.01 8.44
N LYS A 188 0.25 15.93 7.79
CA LYS A 188 -0.58 16.95 8.46
C LYS A 188 -1.90 16.40 8.98
N LEU A 189 -2.50 15.44 8.25
CA LEU A 189 -3.80 14.87 8.55
C LEU A 189 -3.73 13.86 9.69
N LEU A 190 -2.71 12.98 9.70
CA LEU A 190 -2.61 11.86 10.62
C LEU A 190 -1.87 12.27 11.89
N ARG A 191 -2.62 12.38 12.99
CA ARG A 191 -2.05 12.77 14.30
C ARG A 191 -1.66 11.57 15.17
N GLN A 192 -2.29 10.43 14.97
CA GLN A 192 -2.06 9.21 15.73
C GLN A 192 -1.31 8.20 14.87
N ARG A 193 -0.55 7.31 15.51
CA ARG A 193 0.20 6.27 14.81
C ARG A 193 -0.73 5.43 13.95
N THR A 194 -0.38 5.27 12.70
CA THR A 194 -1.21 4.69 11.64
C THR A 194 -0.33 3.84 10.74
N LEU A 195 -0.82 2.71 10.28
CA LEU A 195 -0.22 1.98 9.17
C LEU A 195 -0.60 2.70 7.87
N ILE A 196 0.38 3.28 7.21
CA ILE A 196 0.21 3.96 5.93
C ILE A 196 0.69 3.02 4.83
N ILE A 197 -0.14 2.79 3.82
CA ILE A 197 0.20 1.98 2.67
C ILE A 197 0.14 2.86 1.44
N ILE A 198 1.28 3.02 0.78
CA ILE A 198 1.43 3.83 -0.43
C ILE A 198 1.43 2.89 -1.63
N LEU A 199 0.50 3.12 -2.57
CA LEU A 199 0.38 2.38 -3.83
C LEU A 199 0.69 3.35 -4.97
N SER A 200 1.87 3.24 -5.61
CA SER A 200 2.33 4.13 -6.68
C SER A 200 3.39 3.41 -7.53
N ASP A 201 3.69 3.92 -8.71
CA ASP A 201 4.85 3.50 -9.50
C ASP A 201 6.17 4.13 -9.01
N PHE A 202 6.07 5.13 -8.09
CA PHE A 202 7.21 5.88 -7.54
C PHE A 202 8.14 6.51 -8.58
N LYS A 203 7.64 6.86 -9.75
CA LYS A 203 8.40 7.55 -10.80
C LYS A 203 8.50 9.06 -10.54
N VAL A 204 8.82 9.43 -9.31
CA VAL A 204 8.90 10.83 -8.82
C VAL A 204 10.20 11.02 -8.05
N GLU A 205 10.82 12.17 -8.24
CA GLU A 205 12.01 12.58 -7.48
C GLU A 205 11.64 13.27 -6.16
N ASN A 206 12.60 13.32 -5.25
CA ASN A 206 12.53 14.09 -4.00
C ASN A 206 11.44 13.66 -3.00
N PHE A 207 10.98 12.41 -3.04
CA PHE A 207 10.00 11.88 -2.08
C PHE A 207 10.61 11.43 -0.74
N GLU A 208 11.95 11.36 -0.64
CA GLU A 208 12.67 10.82 0.52
C GLU A 208 12.40 11.62 1.81
N LYS A 209 12.50 12.97 1.72
CA LYS A 209 12.29 13.82 2.88
C LYS A 209 10.85 13.71 3.43
N PRO A 210 9.79 13.86 2.62
CA PRO A 210 8.40 13.65 3.07
C PRO A 210 8.16 12.24 3.60
N LEU A 211 8.72 11.21 2.96
CA LEU A 211 8.62 9.82 3.41
C LEU A 211 9.28 9.65 4.78
N GLY A 212 10.48 10.18 4.98
CA GLY A 212 11.20 10.12 6.25
C GLY A 212 10.48 10.87 7.38
N ILE A 213 9.70 11.92 7.08
CA ILE A 213 8.86 12.60 8.07
C ILE A 213 7.70 11.68 8.51
N LEU A 214 7.05 10.99 7.56
CA LEU A 214 5.96 10.07 7.85
C LEU A 214 6.43 8.89 8.70
N THR A 215 7.56 8.26 8.35
CA THR A 215 8.07 7.06 9.02
C THR A 215 8.50 7.31 10.46
N ARG A 216 8.78 8.54 10.85
CA ARG A 216 9.08 8.89 12.26
C ARG A 216 7.88 8.69 13.19
N ARG A 217 6.66 8.80 12.68
CA ARG A 217 5.41 8.77 13.47
C ARG A 217 4.50 7.59 13.12
N HIS A 218 4.63 7.07 11.91
CA HIS A 218 3.75 6.08 11.32
C HIS A 218 4.55 4.88 10.82
N ASP A 219 3.91 3.74 10.68
CA ASP A 219 4.47 2.60 9.99
C ASP A 219 4.10 2.73 8.52
N VAL A 220 5.09 2.75 7.63
CA VAL A 220 4.85 3.04 6.22
C VAL A 220 5.27 1.87 5.34
N ALA A 221 4.33 1.28 4.63
CA ALA A 221 4.57 0.31 3.57
C ALA A 221 4.56 1.05 2.22
N ALA A 222 5.67 1.00 1.51
CA ALA A 222 5.81 1.55 0.16
C ALA A 222 5.67 0.40 -0.85
N ILE A 223 4.54 0.36 -1.57
CA ILE A 223 4.24 -0.69 -2.55
C ILE A 223 4.40 -0.08 -3.94
N ARG A 224 5.48 -0.47 -4.63
CA ARG A 224 5.74 -0.06 -6.00
C ARG A 224 5.06 -1.00 -6.97
N ILE A 225 4.16 -0.45 -7.79
CA ILE A 225 3.47 -1.18 -8.84
C ILE A 225 4.22 -0.98 -10.15
N THR A 226 4.63 -2.08 -10.79
CA THR A 226 5.35 -2.02 -12.07
C THR A 226 4.41 -2.19 -13.24
N ALA A 227 4.74 -1.53 -14.37
CA ALA A 227 4.02 -1.66 -15.62
C ALA A 227 4.65 -2.74 -16.53
N PRO A 228 3.93 -3.28 -17.52
CA PRO A 228 4.43 -4.34 -18.41
C PRO A 228 5.75 -4.02 -19.12
N PHE A 229 5.96 -2.74 -19.40
CA PHE A 229 7.13 -2.26 -20.16
C PHE A 229 8.21 -1.63 -19.27
N ASP A 230 8.06 -1.66 -17.95
CA ASP A 230 9.09 -1.16 -17.04
C ASP A 230 10.31 -2.10 -17.03
N ASP A 231 10.08 -3.40 -16.97
CA ASP A 231 11.14 -4.39 -16.81
C ASP A 231 11.68 -4.95 -18.13
N SER A 232 10.82 -5.12 -19.15
CA SER A 232 11.22 -5.71 -20.43
C SER A 232 10.42 -5.14 -21.62
N LEU A 233 11.11 -4.99 -22.74
CA LEU A 233 10.47 -4.59 -23.99
C LEU A 233 10.40 -5.77 -24.98
N PRO A 234 9.31 -5.95 -25.73
CA PRO A 234 9.21 -6.98 -26.76
C PRO A 234 10.19 -6.69 -27.90
N ALA A 235 10.71 -7.74 -28.53
CA ALA A 235 11.54 -7.62 -29.72
C ALA A 235 10.67 -7.32 -30.97
N ALA A 236 10.26 -6.06 -31.15
CA ALA A 236 9.30 -5.65 -32.19
C ALA A 236 9.86 -4.58 -33.14
N GLY A 237 11.18 -4.55 -33.33
CA GLY A 237 11.82 -3.55 -34.21
C GLY A 237 11.88 -2.16 -33.61
N VAL A 238 11.19 -1.18 -34.16
CA VAL A 238 11.07 0.17 -33.63
C VAL A 238 9.66 0.37 -33.13
N LEU A 239 9.51 0.63 -31.82
CA LEU A 239 8.23 0.95 -31.21
C LEU A 239 8.11 2.45 -30.95
N ARG A 240 6.96 3.01 -31.26
CA ARG A 240 6.59 4.38 -30.86
C ARG A 240 6.06 4.32 -29.43
N PHE A 241 6.69 5.05 -28.55
CA PHE A 241 6.30 5.18 -27.17
C PHE A 241 5.86 6.62 -26.90
N THR A 242 4.66 6.79 -26.39
CA THR A 242 4.14 8.11 -25.98
C THR A 242 4.15 8.18 -24.47
N ASP A 243 4.83 9.17 -23.92
CA ASP A 243 4.83 9.44 -22.49
C ASP A 243 3.43 9.93 -22.06
N PRO A 244 2.75 9.23 -21.15
CA PRO A 244 1.38 9.56 -20.78
C PRO A 244 1.24 10.89 -20.02
N GLU A 245 2.32 11.39 -19.42
CA GLU A 245 2.31 12.64 -18.64
C GLU A 245 2.67 13.85 -19.50
N THR A 246 3.69 13.71 -20.34
CA THR A 246 4.19 14.83 -21.18
C THR A 246 3.66 14.83 -22.59
N SER A 247 3.03 13.72 -23.03
CA SER A 247 2.59 13.47 -24.43
C SER A 247 3.75 13.48 -25.44
N ASN A 248 5.00 13.41 -24.98
CA ASN A 248 6.16 13.33 -25.84
C ASN A 248 6.26 11.93 -26.49
N GLU A 249 6.49 11.92 -27.81
CA GLU A 249 6.70 10.68 -28.53
C GLU A 249 8.20 10.37 -28.64
N ARG A 250 8.57 9.12 -28.38
CA ARG A 250 9.92 8.59 -28.58
C ARG A 250 9.89 7.31 -29.38
N LEU A 251 10.81 7.17 -30.33
CA LEU A 251 11.02 5.92 -31.05
C LEU A 251 12.06 5.08 -30.29
N LEU A 252 11.67 3.90 -29.87
CA LEU A 252 12.53 2.98 -29.12
C LEU A 252 12.97 1.83 -30.03
N PRO A 253 14.30 1.62 -30.25
CA PRO A 253 14.82 0.55 -31.09
C PRO A 253 14.77 -0.80 -30.36
N THR A 254 13.57 -1.33 -30.14
CA THR A 254 13.35 -2.56 -29.38
C THR A 254 13.83 -3.81 -30.09
N GLY A 255 14.16 -3.74 -31.39
CA GLY A 255 14.84 -4.79 -32.13
C GLY A 255 16.27 -5.04 -31.66
N SER A 256 16.97 -4.02 -31.13
CA SER A 256 18.33 -4.15 -30.61
C SER A 256 18.37 -4.94 -29.30
N ARG A 257 19.15 -6.03 -29.28
CA ARG A 257 19.37 -6.84 -28.05
C ARG A 257 20.09 -6.01 -26.99
N GLU A 258 21.07 -5.23 -27.38
CA GLU A 258 21.84 -4.38 -26.48
C GLU A 258 20.95 -3.31 -25.83
N PHE A 259 20.09 -2.67 -26.61
CA PHE A 259 19.12 -1.68 -26.07
C PHE A 259 18.20 -2.31 -25.03
N ARG A 260 17.63 -3.50 -25.30
CA ARG A 260 16.77 -4.20 -24.33
C ARG A 260 17.54 -4.58 -23.06
N GLN A 261 18.75 -5.14 -23.19
CA GLN A 261 19.58 -5.52 -22.04
C GLN A 261 19.95 -4.30 -21.18
N ASN A 262 20.34 -3.20 -21.79
CA ASN A 262 20.66 -1.96 -21.08
C ASN A 262 19.43 -1.41 -20.35
N ARG A 263 18.25 -1.50 -20.96
CA ARG A 263 17.00 -1.07 -20.30
C ARG A 263 16.64 -1.95 -19.10
N THR A 264 16.70 -3.28 -19.24
CA THR A 264 16.46 -4.20 -18.12
C THR A 264 17.45 -3.99 -16.98
N ARG A 265 18.73 -3.76 -17.28
CA ARG A 265 19.74 -3.45 -16.27
C ARG A 265 19.39 -2.17 -15.52
N ARG A 266 19.07 -1.08 -16.23
CA ARG A 266 18.65 0.19 -15.60
C ARG A 266 17.40 0.03 -14.75
N ALA A 267 16.39 -0.70 -15.23
CA ALA A 267 15.17 -0.96 -14.46
C ALA A 267 15.47 -1.70 -13.15
N THR A 268 16.42 -2.67 -13.19
CA THR A 268 16.86 -3.38 -11.98
C THR A 268 17.63 -2.47 -11.03
N GLU A 269 18.54 -1.64 -11.56
CA GLU A 269 19.29 -0.64 -10.77
C GLU A 269 18.34 0.37 -10.11
N ASP A 270 17.37 0.91 -10.85
CA ASP A 270 16.35 1.85 -10.35
C ASP A 270 15.47 1.20 -9.27
N ALA A 271 15.08 -0.07 -9.45
CA ALA A 271 14.31 -0.80 -8.45
C ALA A 271 15.11 -0.98 -7.15
N GLN A 272 16.38 -1.37 -7.26
CA GLN A 272 17.26 -1.54 -6.11
C GLN A 272 17.55 -0.22 -5.40
N GLN A 273 17.76 0.86 -6.15
CA GLN A 273 17.95 2.19 -5.58
C GLN A 273 16.71 2.68 -4.83
N TRP A 274 15.52 2.46 -5.41
CA TRP A 274 14.25 2.80 -4.76
C TRP A 274 14.06 2.00 -3.46
N GLU A 275 14.31 0.69 -3.49
CA GLU A 275 14.21 -0.17 -2.31
C GLU A 275 15.15 0.31 -1.19
N ASN A 276 16.42 0.54 -1.51
CA ASN A 276 17.40 1.06 -0.56
C ASN A 276 17.00 2.43 0.01
N THR A 277 16.39 3.28 -0.82
CA THR A 277 15.89 4.60 -0.39
C THR A 277 14.73 4.47 0.59
N CYS A 278 13.75 3.61 0.30
CA CYS A 278 12.64 3.32 1.22
C CYS A 278 13.15 2.80 2.57
N ILE A 279 14.09 1.87 2.55
CA ILE A 279 14.69 1.30 3.76
C ILE A 279 15.41 2.38 4.58
N ARG A 280 16.23 3.21 3.94
CA ARG A 280 16.92 4.34 4.62
C ARG A 280 15.94 5.32 5.26
N CYS A 281 14.81 5.55 4.61
CA CYS A 281 13.75 6.38 5.16
C CYS A 281 12.93 5.69 6.27
N GLY A 282 13.14 4.40 6.52
CA GLY A 282 12.41 3.63 7.54
C GLY A 282 11.06 3.10 7.05
N ALA A 283 10.82 3.05 5.74
CA ALA A 283 9.64 2.45 5.13
C ALA A 283 9.90 0.99 4.74
N TYR A 284 8.83 0.20 4.63
CA TYR A 284 8.84 -1.19 4.18
C TYR A 284 8.56 -1.24 2.68
N PRO A 285 9.55 -1.55 1.83
CA PRO A 285 9.34 -1.66 0.40
C PRO A 285 8.70 -2.98 0.01
N LEU A 286 7.82 -2.96 -0.98
CA LEU A 286 7.29 -4.12 -1.69
C LEU A 286 7.15 -3.78 -3.17
N VAL A 287 7.67 -4.63 -4.06
CA VAL A 287 7.39 -4.55 -5.49
C VAL A 287 6.20 -5.46 -5.80
N LEU A 288 5.18 -4.90 -6.42
CA LEU A 288 3.98 -5.58 -6.89
C LEU A 288 3.95 -5.53 -8.42
N PRO A 289 4.41 -6.61 -9.11
CA PRO A 289 4.34 -6.68 -10.56
C PRO A 289 2.90 -6.69 -11.07
N TYR A 290 2.66 -6.06 -12.22
CA TYR A 290 1.33 -6.00 -12.84
C TYR A 290 0.73 -7.39 -13.12
N ASP A 291 1.55 -8.40 -13.42
CA ASP A 291 1.18 -9.80 -13.67
C ASP A 291 1.30 -10.68 -12.41
N GLY A 292 1.78 -10.09 -11.30
CA GLY A 292 1.95 -10.80 -10.04
C GLY A 292 0.64 -11.15 -9.34
N ASN A 293 0.65 -12.22 -8.55
CA ASN A 293 -0.49 -12.55 -7.69
C ASN A 293 -0.51 -11.62 -6.46
N THR A 294 -1.42 -10.65 -6.47
CA THR A 294 -1.56 -9.60 -5.44
C THR A 294 -1.77 -10.21 -4.04
N VAL A 295 -2.65 -11.19 -3.92
CA VAL A 295 -2.99 -11.82 -2.63
C VAL A 295 -1.76 -12.50 -2.02
N LYS A 296 -1.06 -13.30 -2.83
CA LYS A 296 0.13 -14.04 -2.37
C LYS A 296 1.25 -13.10 -1.93
N LEU A 297 1.48 -12.03 -2.69
CA LEU A 297 2.54 -11.06 -2.40
C LEU A 297 2.20 -10.23 -1.15
N LEU A 298 0.98 -9.71 -1.04
CA LEU A 298 0.53 -8.96 0.13
C LEU A 298 0.51 -9.84 1.39
N ASN A 299 0.00 -11.06 1.29
CA ASN A 299 -0.02 -11.99 2.43
C ASN A 299 1.39 -12.30 2.93
N LYS A 300 2.31 -12.65 2.02
CA LYS A 300 3.71 -12.88 2.36
C LYS A 300 4.33 -11.63 3.01
N PHE A 301 4.08 -10.45 2.46
CA PHE A 301 4.60 -9.19 2.96
C PHE A 301 4.11 -8.89 4.39
N PHE A 302 2.82 -9.02 4.66
CA PHE A 302 2.26 -8.74 5.98
C PHE A 302 2.61 -9.81 7.02
N LEU A 303 2.71 -11.09 6.62
CA LEU A 303 3.11 -12.17 7.53
C LEU A 303 4.57 -12.06 7.95
N THR A 304 5.47 -11.85 7.00
CA THR A 304 6.92 -11.94 7.28
C THR A 304 7.52 -10.64 7.76
N GLY A 305 6.85 -9.50 7.53
CA GLY A 305 7.44 -8.18 7.72
C GLY A 305 8.70 -7.97 6.90
N LYS A 306 8.97 -8.89 5.98
CA LYS A 306 10.21 -9.00 5.22
C LYS A 306 9.95 -9.23 3.73
N TYR A 307 10.38 -8.33 2.94
CA TYR A 307 11.39 -8.66 1.95
C TYR A 307 12.73 -8.29 2.60
N GLY A 308 13.39 -9.27 3.24
CA GLY A 308 14.81 -9.17 3.59
C GLY A 308 15.24 -8.48 4.89
N ILE A 309 14.38 -7.89 5.73
CA ILE A 309 14.85 -7.09 6.87
C ILE A 309 14.33 -7.60 8.21
N GLN A 310 15.25 -7.64 9.18
CA GLN A 310 15.02 -8.04 10.58
C GLN A 310 13.99 -7.13 11.28
N PRO A 311 13.29 -7.61 12.33
CA PRO A 311 12.29 -6.83 13.04
C PRO A 311 12.85 -5.52 13.59
N PHE A 312 12.06 -4.46 13.46
CA PHE A 312 12.31 -3.04 13.73
C PHE A 312 12.88 -2.66 15.11
N SER A 313 13.15 -3.58 16.00
CA SER A 313 13.59 -3.24 17.37
C SER A 313 15.01 -2.68 17.46
N ARG A 314 15.77 -2.59 16.34
CA ARG A 314 17.20 -2.23 16.40
C ARG A 314 17.66 -1.07 15.50
N TYR A 315 16.81 -0.48 14.68
CA TYR A 315 17.22 0.69 13.89
C TYR A 315 16.66 1.98 14.50
N ARG A 316 17.35 2.49 15.54
CA ARG A 316 17.36 3.93 15.82
C ARG A 316 18.46 4.51 14.93
N PRO A 317 18.19 5.41 13.99
CA PRO A 317 19.27 6.18 13.39
C PRO A 317 19.97 6.92 14.54
N GLN A 318 21.26 6.67 14.72
CA GLN A 318 22.11 7.57 15.51
C GLN A 318 22.02 8.93 14.82
N VAL A 319 21.35 9.85 15.46
CA VAL A 319 21.50 11.28 15.15
C VAL A 319 22.88 11.63 15.68
N ASP A 320 23.86 11.74 14.78
CA ASP A 320 25.10 12.40 15.09
C ASP A 320 24.77 13.83 15.49
N THR A 321 24.74 14.04 16.80
CA THR A 321 24.79 15.34 17.43
C THR A 321 26.25 15.81 17.31
N ALA A 322 26.59 16.43 16.21
CA ALA A 322 27.82 17.21 16.10
C ALA A 322 27.42 18.60 15.57
N LEU A 323 27.37 19.55 16.57
CA LEU A 323 27.49 21.02 16.50
C LEU A 323 26.54 21.77 15.54
#